data_36c04fc53d7f6249f38828864ca8341b
#
_entry.id   36c04fc53d7f6249f38828864ca8341b
#
_cell.length_a   1.000
_cell.length_b   1.000
_cell.length_c   1.000
_cell.angle_alpha   90.00
_cell.angle_beta   90.00
_cell.angle_gamma   90.00
#
_symmetry.space_group_name_H-M   'P 1'
#
loop_
_entity.id
_entity.type
_entity.pdbx_description
1 polymer ?
#
loop_
_entity_poly.entity_id
_entity_poly.type
_entity_poly.pdbx_seq_one_letter_code
_entity_poly.pdbx_strand_id
1 'polypeptide(L)'
;TLTEEQALARMRLDHPQIRVLDLAVRELEADTRERTLLPSPAFTYTREDSGLNVDDFLLVTQELPLRGRRGLLAEASAQAVTAAQAGADADLLAFETRLRLAFTDLLTAQAQVAVLEDGLRDLAGLVNVLRAREAEGEGSLFDRLRAERDMANADVDLESAEIDRLRAQ
;
A
#
# COMPACT_ATOMS: atom_id res chain seq x y z
N THR A 1 6.94 19.93 8.07
CA THR A 1 5.96 19.51 7.06
C THR A 1 6.57 18.41 6.21
N LEU A 2 5.92 17.25 6.14
CA LEU A 2 6.32 16.14 5.27
C LEU A 2 5.91 16.49 3.84
N THR A 3 6.84 16.36 2.88
CA THR A 3 6.51 16.49 1.46
C THR A 3 6.09 15.15 0.85
N GLU A 4 5.37 15.18 -0.28
CA GLU A 4 4.98 13.97 -1.01
C GLU A 4 6.19 13.10 -1.36
N GLU A 5 7.27 13.73 -1.85
CA GLU A 5 8.51 13.03 -2.19
C GLU A 5 9.15 12.32 -0.99
N GLN A 6 9.14 12.98 0.18
CA GLN A 6 9.64 12.39 1.42
C GLN A 6 8.77 11.22 1.90
N ALA A 7 7.46 11.31 1.73
CA ALA A 7 6.53 10.23 2.05
C ALA A 7 6.75 9.02 1.14
N LEU A 8 6.91 9.23 -0.17
CA LEU A 8 7.23 8.19 -1.16
C LEU A 8 8.59 7.53 -0.86
N ALA A 9 9.62 8.33 -0.54
CA ALA A 9 10.94 7.81 -0.19
C ALA A 9 10.89 6.92 1.07
N ARG A 10 10.17 7.35 2.11
CA ARG A 10 9.96 6.55 3.32
C ARG A 10 9.20 5.26 3.04
N MET A 11 8.14 5.34 2.25
CA MET A 11 7.36 4.16 1.87
C MET A 11 8.24 3.12 1.19
N ARG A 12 9.08 3.52 0.22
CA ARG A 12 9.98 2.61 -0.50
C ARG A 12 11.00 1.94 0.40
N LEU A 13 11.49 2.64 1.44
CA LEU A 13 12.52 2.12 2.33
C LEU A 13 11.96 1.25 3.45
N ASP A 14 10.85 1.66 4.05
CA ASP A 14 10.41 1.13 5.34
C ASP A 14 9.12 0.30 5.28
N HIS A 15 8.37 0.34 4.15
CA HIS A 15 7.07 -0.30 4.11
C HIS A 15 7.18 -1.83 4.04
N PRO A 16 6.60 -2.58 4.98
CA PRO A 16 6.76 -4.03 5.06
C PRO A 16 6.28 -4.76 3.80
N GLN A 17 5.20 -4.30 3.16
CA GLN A 17 4.65 -4.92 1.95
C GLN A 17 5.60 -4.83 0.76
N ILE A 18 6.40 -3.76 0.63
CA ILE A 18 7.41 -3.64 -0.42
C ILE A 18 8.52 -4.68 -0.23
N ARG A 19 8.93 -4.93 1.02
CA ARG A 19 9.87 -6.01 1.33
C ARG A 19 9.31 -7.39 1.00
N VAL A 20 8.02 -7.60 1.21
CA VAL A 20 7.34 -8.86 0.84
C VAL A 20 7.37 -9.08 -0.67
N LEU A 21 7.17 -8.04 -1.50
CA LEU A 21 7.26 -8.15 -2.96
C LEU A 21 8.67 -8.57 -3.40
N ASP A 22 9.73 -7.95 -2.87
CA ASP A 22 11.12 -8.32 -3.18
C ASP A 22 11.43 -9.76 -2.74
N LEU A 23 11.00 -10.15 -1.54
CA LEU A 23 11.19 -11.51 -1.03
C LEU A 23 10.44 -12.56 -1.85
N ALA A 24 9.23 -12.28 -2.32
CA ALA A 24 8.45 -13.19 -3.17
C ALA A 24 9.16 -13.45 -4.52
N VAL A 25 9.74 -12.42 -5.12
CA VAL A 25 10.55 -12.59 -6.34
C VAL A 25 11.79 -13.44 -6.06
N ARG A 26 12.52 -13.17 -4.97
CA ARG A 26 13.71 -13.95 -4.59
C ARG A 26 13.39 -15.40 -4.25
N GLU A 27 12.26 -15.66 -3.60
CA GLU A 27 11.76 -17.01 -3.33
C GLU A 27 11.53 -17.77 -4.64
N LEU A 28 10.85 -17.15 -5.61
CA LEU A 28 10.63 -17.74 -6.92
C LEU A 28 11.95 -17.97 -7.67
N GLU A 29 12.91 -17.06 -7.59
CA GLU A 29 14.25 -17.25 -8.16
C GLU A 29 14.97 -18.46 -7.54
N ALA A 30 14.86 -18.64 -6.21
CA ALA A 30 15.47 -19.78 -5.52
C ALA A 30 14.80 -21.09 -5.92
N ASP A 31 13.46 -21.15 -5.93
CA ASP A 31 12.68 -22.32 -6.34
C ASP A 31 12.95 -22.72 -7.81
N THR A 32 13.05 -21.73 -8.71
CA THR A 32 13.38 -22.00 -10.12
C THR A 32 14.80 -22.50 -10.30
N ARG A 33 15.77 -22.05 -9.49
CA ARG A 33 17.13 -22.61 -9.47
C ARG A 33 17.12 -24.06 -9.01
N GLU A 34 16.42 -24.36 -7.91
CA GLU A 34 16.30 -25.72 -7.39
C GLU A 34 15.74 -26.68 -8.43
N ARG A 35 14.64 -26.30 -9.10
CA ARG A 35 14.00 -27.10 -10.16
C ARG A 35 14.90 -27.36 -11.39
N THR A 36 15.88 -26.50 -11.64
CA THR A 36 16.83 -26.65 -12.76
C THR A 36 18.09 -27.42 -12.39
N LEU A 37 18.32 -27.70 -11.11
CA LEU A 37 19.42 -28.55 -10.68
C LEU A 37 19.20 -30.02 -11.10
N LEU A 38 20.30 -30.76 -11.18
CA LEU A 38 20.21 -32.21 -11.28
C LEU A 38 19.76 -32.77 -9.94
N PRO A 39 18.77 -33.68 -9.92
CA PRO A 39 18.44 -34.41 -8.70
C PRO A 39 19.67 -35.10 -8.12
N SER A 40 19.78 -35.08 -6.79
CA SER A 40 20.88 -35.76 -6.12
C SER A 40 20.84 -37.29 -6.37
N PRO A 41 21.99 -37.97 -6.55
CA PRO A 41 22.02 -39.41 -6.62
C PRO A 41 21.55 -40.01 -5.28
N ALA A 42 20.69 -41.00 -5.36
CA ALA A 42 20.32 -41.82 -4.20
C ALA A 42 21.17 -43.05 -4.09
N PHE A 43 21.74 -43.28 -2.90
CA PHE A 43 22.49 -44.47 -2.56
C PHE A 43 21.69 -45.31 -1.59
N THR A 44 21.36 -46.55 -1.97
CA THR A 44 20.66 -47.50 -1.12
C THR A 44 21.57 -48.68 -0.89
N TYR A 45 21.88 -48.96 0.36
CA TYR A 45 22.53 -50.18 0.79
C TYR A 45 21.52 -51.06 1.47
N THR A 46 21.45 -52.33 1.00
CA THR A 46 20.57 -53.34 1.59
C THR A 46 21.42 -54.59 1.88
N ARG A 47 21.29 -55.08 3.10
CA ARG A 47 21.90 -56.33 3.52
C ARG A 47 20.79 -57.35 3.83
N GLU A 48 20.85 -58.46 3.13
CA GLU A 48 19.92 -59.56 3.33
C GLU A 48 20.66 -60.76 3.96
N ASP A 49 20.19 -61.19 5.11
CA ASP A 49 20.71 -62.36 5.82
C ASP A 49 19.65 -63.46 5.81
N SER A 50 19.89 -64.50 5.03
CA SER A 50 19.00 -65.66 4.94
C SER A 50 19.45 -66.84 5.81
N GLY A 51 20.40 -66.60 6.75
CA GLY A 51 20.92 -67.60 7.66
C GLY A 51 21.91 -68.59 7.05
N LEU A 52 21.92 -68.74 5.74
CA LEU A 52 22.88 -69.56 4.97
C LEU A 52 23.80 -68.68 4.11
N ASN A 53 23.31 -67.52 3.67
CA ASN A 53 24.04 -66.55 2.89
C ASN A 53 23.73 -65.15 3.38
N VAL A 54 24.76 -64.27 3.31
CA VAL A 54 24.62 -62.84 3.54
C VAL A 54 24.89 -62.15 2.22
N ASP A 55 23.88 -61.45 1.70
CA ASP A 55 24.00 -60.73 0.43
C ASP A 55 23.98 -59.23 0.72
N ASP A 56 24.95 -58.51 0.18
CA ASP A 56 25.06 -57.03 0.28
C ASP A 56 24.76 -56.41 -1.07
N PHE A 57 23.76 -55.51 -1.12
CA PHE A 57 23.37 -54.80 -2.34
C PHE A 57 23.66 -53.32 -2.16
N LEU A 58 24.33 -52.72 -3.11
CA LEU A 58 24.52 -51.27 -3.25
C LEU A 58 23.82 -50.81 -4.53
N LEU A 59 22.77 -50.04 -4.38
CA LEU A 59 22.07 -49.47 -5.50
C LEU A 59 22.35 -47.96 -5.56
N VAL A 60 22.80 -47.48 -6.73
CA VAL A 60 22.95 -46.06 -7.03
C VAL A 60 21.92 -45.69 -8.07
N THR A 61 21.02 -44.81 -7.69
CA THR A 61 19.94 -44.31 -8.59
C THR A 61 20.18 -42.84 -8.88
N GLN A 62 20.27 -42.48 -10.16
CA GLN A 62 20.38 -41.08 -10.62
C GLN A 62 19.30 -40.81 -11.67
N GLU A 63 18.42 -39.87 -11.34
CA GLU A 63 17.42 -39.38 -12.31
C GLU A 63 18.08 -38.42 -13.30
N LEU A 64 18.05 -38.75 -14.57
CA LEU A 64 18.62 -37.94 -15.65
C LEU A 64 17.51 -37.36 -16.51
N PRO A 65 17.32 -36.03 -16.56
CA PRO A 65 16.34 -35.39 -17.41
C PRO A 65 16.78 -35.49 -18.89
N LEU A 66 16.10 -36.32 -19.65
CA LEU A 66 16.38 -36.57 -21.07
C LEU A 66 15.55 -35.62 -22.00
N ARG A 67 15.97 -35.48 -23.25
CA ARG A 67 15.22 -34.85 -24.35
C ARG A 67 14.92 -33.37 -24.19
N GLY A 68 15.87 -32.55 -23.75
CA GLY A 68 15.71 -31.09 -23.75
C GLY A 68 14.76 -30.54 -22.68
N ARG A 69 14.10 -31.40 -21.86
CA ARG A 69 13.19 -31.00 -20.77
C ARG A 69 13.81 -29.94 -19.86
N ARG A 70 15.10 -30.06 -19.59
CA ARG A 70 15.84 -29.13 -18.72
C ARG A 70 15.95 -27.73 -19.35
N GLY A 71 16.18 -27.64 -20.67
CA GLY A 71 16.23 -26.36 -21.38
C GLY A 71 14.86 -25.66 -21.36
N LEU A 72 13.81 -26.40 -21.65
CA LEU A 72 12.42 -25.86 -21.61
C LEU A 72 12.04 -25.42 -20.19
N LEU A 73 12.45 -26.18 -19.17
CA LEU A 73 12.18 -25.83 -17.78
C LEU A 73 12.95 -24.56 -17.38
N ALA A 74 14.21 -24.42 -17.80
CA ALA A 74 15.00 -23.23 -17.53
C ALA A 74 14.41 -21.98 -18.19
N GLU A 75 13.96 -22.12 -19.46
CA GLU A 75 13.29 -21.03 -20.18
C GLU A 75 11.98 -20.64 -19.53
N ALA A 76 11.11 -21.60 -19.21
CA ALA A 76 9.87 -21.36 -18.49
C ALA A 76 10.09 -20.69 -17.13
N SER A 77 11.12 -21.12 -16.40
CA SER A 77 11.53 -20.54 -15.12
C SER A 77 12.00 -19.08 -15.27
N ALA A 78 12.78 -18.78 -16.30
CA ALA A 78 13.23 -17.41 -16.56
C ALA A 78 12.04 -16.48 -16.88
N GLN A 79 11.09 -16.97 -17.68
CA GLN A 79 9.86 -16.22 -17.99
C GLN A 79 8.98 -16.01 -16.74
N ALA A 80 8.90 -17.01 -15.86
CA ALA A 80 8.15 -16.91 -14.61
C ALA A 80 8.75 -15.85 -13.68
N VAL A 81 10.08 -15.79 -13.54
CA VAL A 81 10.78 -14.76 -12.77
C VAL A 81 10.55 -13.37 -13.37
N THR A 82 10.67 -13.23 -14.70
CA THR A 82 10.40 -11.95 -15.38
C THR A 82 8.95 -11.48 -15.15
N ALA A 83 7.99 -12.39 -15.21
CA ALA A 83 6.59 -12.08 -14.95
C ALA A 83 6.36 -11.67 -13.49
N ALA A 84 7.01 -12.34 -12.53
CA ALA A 84 6.92 -11.99 -11.11
C ALA A 84 7.54 -10.62 -10.81
N GLN A 85 8.67 -10.28 -11.44
CA GLN A 85 9.29 -8.95 -11.34
C GLN A 85 8.36 -7.86 -11.87
N ALA A 86 7.78 -8.06 -13.08
CA ALA A 86 6.83 -7.12 -13.65
C ALA A 86 5.57 -6.96 -12.77
N GLY A 87 5.11 -8.05 -12.15
CA GLY A 87 4.01 -8.01 -11.17
C GLY A 87 4.37 -7.18 -9.93
N ALA A 88 5.56 -7.40 -9.37
CA ALA A 88 6.05 -6.63 -8.22
C ALA A 88 6.20 -5.13 -8.54
N ASP A 89 6.67 -4.78 -9.73
CA ASP A 89 6.77 -3.39 -10.20
C ASP A 89 5.39 -2.74 -10.35
N ALA A 90 4.40 -3.48 -10.87
CA ALA A 90 3.03 -3.01 -10.99
C ALA A 90 2.39 -2.77 -9.61
N ASP A 91 2.60 -3.66 -8.66
CA ASP A 91 2.13 -3.51 -7.28
C ASP A 91 2.79 -2.32 -6.59
N LEU A 92 4.10 -2.11 -6.77
CA LEU A 92 4.82 -0.94 -6.26
C LEU A 92 4.22 0.35 -6.80
N LEU A 93 3.96 0.43 -8.12
CA LEU A 93 3.32 1.58 -8.75
C LEU A 93 1.90 1.83 -8.18
N ALA A 94 1.15 0.76 -7.92
CA ALA A 94 -0.16 0.86 -7.30
C ALA A 94 -0.08 1.42 -5.87
N PHE A 95 0.91 1.02 -5.07
CA PHE A 95 1.16 1.59 -3.75
C PHE A 95 1.53 3.07 -3.81
N GLU A 96 2.42 3.45 -4.73
CA GLU A 96 2.80 4.86 -4.93
C GLU A 96 1.59 5.71 -5.31
N THR A 97 0.74 5.21 -6.20
CA THR A 97 -0.46 5.92 -6.63
C THR A 97 -1.44 6.11 -5.48
N ARG A 98 -1.66 5.09 -4.65
CA ARG A 98 -2.52 5.20 -3.47
C ARG A 98 -1.98 6.23 -2.46
N LEU A 99 -0.67 6.22 -2.23
CA LEU A 99 -0.04 7.20 -1.34
C LEU A 99 -0.21 8.64 -1.84
N ARG A 100 -0.02 8.88 -3.15
CA ARG A 100 -0.23 10.19 -3.76
C ARG A 100 -1.67 10.67 -3.65
N LEU A 101 -2.63 9.76 -3.88
CA LEU A 101 -4.05 10.07 -3.72
C LEU A 101 -4.36 10.45 -2.26
N ALA A 102 -3.94 9.61 -1.31
CA ALA A 102 -4.16 9.89 0.11
C ALA A 102 -3.49 11.20 0.57
N PHE A 103 -2.30 11.50 0.04
CA PHE A 103 -1.62 12.77 0.32
C PHE A 103 -2.38 13.98 -0.24
N THR A 104 -2.92 13.85 -1.46
CA THR A 104 -3.74 14.90 -2.09
C THR A 104 -5.06 15.09 -1.34
N ASP A 105 -5.70 14.01 -0.93
CA ASP A 105 -6.94 14.06 -0.14
C ASP A 105 -6.71 14.78 1.20
N LEU A 106 -5.61 14.47 1.88
CA LEU A 106 -5.24 15.16 3.12
C LEU A 106 -5.00 16.66 2.91
N LEU A 107 -4.26 17.04 1.87
CA LEU A 107 -4.02 18.46 1.55
C LEU A 107 -5.32 19.19 1.22
N THR A 108 -6.22 18.54 0.48
CA THR A 108 -7.52 19.09 0.13
C THR A 108 -8.38 19.30 1.37
N ALA A 109 -8.43 18.30 2.27
CA ALA A 109 -9.17 18.43 3.52
C ALA A 109 -8.61 19.53 4.43
N GLN A 110 -7.28 19.67 4.51
CA GLN A 110 -6.63 20.76 5.25
C GLN A 110 -6.97 22.15 4.66
N ALA A 111 -6.94 22.28 3.33
CA ALA A 111 -7.31 23.53 2.67
C ALA A 111 -8.80 23.88 2.88
N GLN A 112 -9.68 22.87 2.85
CA GLN A 112 -11.10 23.07 3.10
C GLN A 112 -11.37 23.57 4.53
N VAL A 113 -10.75 22.98 5.53
CA VAL A 113 -10.85 23.46 6.92
C VAL A 113 -10.39 24.93 7.02
N ALA A 114 -9.24 25.29 6.43
CA ALA A 114 -8.74 26.66 6.48
C ALA A 114 -9.71 27.66 5.85
N VAL A 115 -10.31 27.32 4.70
CA VAL A 115 -11.30 28.19 4.02
C VAL A 115 -12.58 28.35 4.88
N LEU A 116 -13.06 27.27 5.51
CA LEU A 116 -14.24 27.34 6.37
C LEU A 116 -14.00 28.11 7.67
N GLU A 117 -12.79 27.97 8.28
CA GLU A 117 -12.39 28.78 9.43
C GLU A 117 -12.35 30.28 9.10
N ASP A 118 -11.82 30.65 7.92
CA ASP A 118 -11.79 32.06 7.46
C ASP A 118 -13.21 32.57 7.21
N GLY A 119 -14.04 31.78 6.53
CA GLY A 119 -15.44 32.12 6.27
C GLY A 119 -16.27 32.30 7.54
N LEU A 120 -16.08 31.43 8.53
CA LEU A 120 -16.75 31.53 9.84
C LEU A 120 -16.33 32.81 10.58
N ARG A 121 -15.06 33.19 10.49
CA ARG A 121 -14.51 34.41 11.08
C ARG A 121 -15.12 35.67 10.44
N ASP A 122 -15.30 35.67 9.13
CA ASP A 122 -15.94 36.75 8.39
C ASP A 122 -17.42 36.89 8.72
N LEU A 123 -18.15 35.75 8.81
CA LEU A 123 -19.55 35.71 9.24
C LEU A 123 -19.72 36.22 10.67
N ALA A 124 -18.85 35.86 11.59
CA ALA A 124 -18.87 36.38 12.96
C ALA A 124 -18.68 37.90 13.00
N GLY A 125 -17.78 38.43 12.14
CA GLY A 125 -17.62 39.87 11.95
C GLY A 125 -18.90 40.54 11.45
N LEU A 126 -19.57 39.96 10.45
CA LEU A 126 -20.80 40.45 9.89
C LEU A 126 -21.95 40.46 10.95
N VAL A 127 -22.10 39.39 11.72
CA VAL A 127 -23.08 39.29 12.81
C VAL A 127 -22.87 40.41 13.82
N ASN A 128 -21.64 40.71 14.20
CA ASN A 128 -21.32 41.78 15.14
C ASN A 128 -21.73 43.17 14.59
N VAL A 129 -21.45 43.44 13.31
CA VAL A 129 -21.85 44.70 12.66
C VAL A 129 -23.37 44.82 12.61
N LEU A 130 -24.08 43.74 12.21
CA LEU A 130 -25.56 43.76 12.15
C LEU A 130 -26.20 43.95 13.51
N ARG A 131 -25.61 43.37 14.56
CA ARG A 131 -26.05 43.52 15.96
C ARG A 131 -25.86 44.96 16.44
N ALA A 132 -24.74 45.61 16.11
CA ALA A 132 -24.52 47.02 16.45
C ALA A 132 -25.53 47.95 15.74
N ARG A 133 -25.77 47.75 14.46
CA ARG A 133 -26.76 48.52 13.68
C ARG A 133 -28.19 48.35 14.17
N GLU A 134 -28.57 47.13 14.57
CA GLU A 134 -29.91 46.90 15.17
C GLU A 134 -30.03 47.67 16.49
N ALA A 135 -28.99 47.67 17.34
CA ALA A 135 -28.99 48.40 18.62
C ALA A 135 -29.13 49.92 18.44
N GLU A 136 -28.59 50.44 17.33
CA GLU A 136 -28.70 51.86 16.95
C GLU A 136 -30.02 52.20 16.23
N GLY A 137 -30.87 51.20 15.98
CA GLY A 137 -32.14 51.37 15.27
C GLY A 137 -32.05 51.51 13.75
N GLU A 138 -30.82 51.28 13.19
CA GLU A 138 -30.52 51.36 11.76
C GLU A 138 -30.55 50.01 11.07
N GLY A 139 -30.68 48.89 11.81
CA GLY A 139 -30.60 47.52 11.31
C GLY A 139 -31.91 46.76 11.44
N SER A 140 -32.06 45.69 10.64
CA SER A 140 -33.18 44.77 10.68
C SER A 140 -32.85 43.56 11.57
N LEU A 141 -33.75 43.24 12.50
CA LEU A 141 -33.72 42.00 13.29
C LEU A 141 -33.64 40.76 12.37
N PHE A 142 -34.34 40.80 11.24
CA PHE A 142 -34.36 39.70 10.28
C PHE A 142 -33.00 39.45 9.67
N ASP A 143 -32.26 40.50 9.29
CA ASP A 143 -30.94 40.38 8.69
C ASP A 143 -29.93 39.82 9.71
N ARG A 144 -30.00 40.25 10.98
CA ARG A 144 -29.16 39.69 12.04
C ARG A 144 -29.44 38.21 12.25
N LEU A 145 -30.72 37.81 12.42
CA LEU A 145 -31.08 36.41 12.64
C LEU A 145 -30.71 35.52 11.44
N ARG A 146 -30.81 36.06 10.22
CA ARG A 146 -30.36 35.35 9.02
C ARG A 146 -28.84 35.09 9.05
N ALA A 147 -28.06 36.14 9.36
CA ALA A 147 -26.59 36.01 9.45
C ALA A 147 -26.16 35.06 10.60
N GLU A 148 -26.84 35.09 11.75
CA GLU A 148 -26.60 34.14 12.86
C GLU A 148 -26.92 32.70 12.46
N ARG A 149 -27.98 32.45 11.71
CA ARG A 149 -28.30 31.13 11.16
C ARG A 149 -27.23 30.68 10.16
N ASP A 150 -26.79 31.58 9.25
CA ASP A 150 -25.78 31.24 8.25
C ASP A 150 -24.43 30.98 8.91
N MET A 151 -24.10 31.68 10.02
CA MET A 151 -22.94 31.39 10.85
C MET A 151 -23.03 30.02 11.53
N ALA A 152 -24.19 29.66 12.08
CA ALA A 152 -24.40 28.34 12.70
C ALA A 152 -24.29 27.19 11.68
N ASN A 153 -24.77 27.39 10.44
CA ASN A 153 -24.59 26.40 9.37
C ASN A 153 -23.11 26.25 8.98
N ALA A 154 -22.37 27.37 8.87
CA ALA A 154 -20.94 27.34 8.57
C ALA A 154 -20.11 26.64 9.67
N ASP A 155 -20.54 26.75 10.94
CA ASP A 155 -19.93 26.05 12.08
C ASP A 155 -20.08 24.52 11.94
N VAL A 156 -21.28 24.04 11.57
CA VAL A 156 -21.55 22.62 11.30
C VAL A 156 -20.71 22.12 10.09
N ASP A 157 -20.59 22.94 9.03
CA ASP A 157 -19.77 22.60 7.87
C ASP A 157 -18.29 22.49 8.25
N LEU A 158 -17.79 23.36 9.13
CA LEU A 158 -16.44 23.31 9.66
C LEU A 158 -16.19 22.03 10.48
N GLU A 159 -17.10 21.69 11.40
CA GLU A 159 -17.00 20.44 12.19
C GLU A 159 -16.95 19.21 11.27
N SER A 160 -17.78 19.20 10.22
CA SER A 160 -17.78 18.11 9.22
C SER A 160 -16.43 18.01 8.49
N ALA A 161 -15.88 19.16 8.06
CA ALA A 161 -14.58 19.21 7.36
C ALA A 161 -13.41 18.79 8.28
N GLU A 162 -13.47 19.11 9.58
CA GLU A 162 -12.48 18.65 10.54
C GLU A 162 -12.50 17.12 10.73
N ILE A 163 -13.69 16.51 10.75
CA ILE A 163 -13.84 15.07 10.78
C ILE A 163 -13.25 14.44 9.52
N ASP A 164 -13.51 15.01 8.35
CA ASP A 164 -12.95 14.50 7.08
C ASP A 164 -11.42 14.64 7.04
N ARG A 165 -10.87 15.73 7.56
CA ARG A 165 -9.42 15.88 7.74
C ARG A 165 -8.82 14.80 8.64
N LEU A 166 -9.49 14.46 9.76
CA LEU A 166 -9.03 13.40 10.65
C LEU A 166 -9.10 12.01 10.01
N ARG A 167 -10.06 11.77 9.13
CA ARG A 167 -10.18 10.50 8.39
C ARG A 167 -9.10 10.36 7.30
N ALA A 168 -8.62 11.48 6.77
CA ALA A 168 -7.57 11.51 5.75
C ALA A 168 -6.14 11.40 6.34
N GLN A 169 -5.97 11.42 7.66
CA GLN A 169 -4.69 11.23 8.35
C GLN A 169 -4.34 9.74 8.52
#